data_c738275a755a467122e70937e7b6b0d1
#
_entry.id   c738275a755a467122e70937e7b6b0d1
#
_cell.length_a   1.000
_cell.length_b   1.000
_cell.length_c   1.000
_cell.angle_alpha   90.00
_cell.angle_beta   90.00
_cell.angle_gamma   90.00
#
_symmetry.space_group_name_H-M   'P 1'
#
loop_
_entity.id
_entity.type
_entity.pdbx_description
1 polymer ?
#
loop_
_entity_poly.entity_id
_entity_poly.type
_entity_poly.pdbx_seq_one_letter_code
_entity_poly.pdbx_strand_id
1 'polypeptide(L)'
;FKVKTRFSQEHELTVLGLGAIDDMKLNTETDPEDESKQYLLNYLPTIKQNTYTLGAVYKHYSGNHTQTVVLSRSFMNNSNIKYRDNDESSTDNLTLRLKSDEIENHLRFENRSLVGLFDLTAGFNVDYAVYRNNTFQRAFTDIPKEIRYKTDLGLFKWGIFVTSGYKSADDRFSASFGF
;
A
#
# COMPACT_ATOMS: atom_id res chain seq x y z
N PHE A 1 8.98 -1.63 13.07
CA PHE A 1 10.22 -1.05 13.62
C PHE A 1 10.56 0.25 12.90
N LYS A 2 11.31 1.12 13.59
CA LYS A 2 11.92 2.32 13.04
C LYS A 2 13.30 2.49 13.66
N VAL A 3 14.31 2.63 12.82
CA VAL A 3 15.69 2.90 13.24
C VAL A 3 16.15 4.19 12.58
N LYS A 4 16.66 5.11 13.38
CA LYS A 4 17.24 6.37 12.92
C LYS A 4 18.68 6.44 13.38
N THR A 5 19.57 6.72 12.48
CA THR A 5 21.00 6.90 12.76
C THR A 5 21.52 8.16 12.09
N ARG A 6 22.45 8.82 12.75
CA ARG A 6 23.16 9.98 12.24
C ARG A 6 24.65 9.62 12.16
N PHE A 7 25.17 9.52 10.94
CA PHE A 7 26.57 9.12 10.71
C PHE A 7 27.54 10.28 10.93
N SER A 8 27.06 11.51 10.69
CA SER A 8 27.80 12.75 10.93
C SER A 8 26.82 13.88 11.18
N GLN A 9 27.33 15.12 11.35
CA GLN A 9 26.44 16.29 11.45
C GLN A 9 25.63 16.54 10.16
N GLU A 10 26.14 16.04 9.04
CA GLU A 10 25.54 16.26 7.71
C GLU A 10 24.71 15.09 7.19
N HIS A 11 24.84 13.89 7.76
CA HIS A 11 24.25 12.68 7.20
C HIS A 11 23.35 11.94 8.18
N GLU A 12 22.11 11.73 7.81
CA GLU A 12 21.09 11.05 8.59
C GLU A 12 20.37 9.98 7.75
N LEU A 13 20.19 8.79 8.29
CA LEU A 13 19.42 7.72 7.68
C LEU A 13 18.32 7.26 8.65
N THR A 14 17.11 7.16 8.16
CA THR A 14 16.01 6.51 8.86
C THR A 14 15.55 5.33 8.03
N VAL A 15 15.44 4.14 8.65
CA VAL A 15 14.85 2.95 8.06
C VAL A 15 13.61 2.59 8.87
N LEU A 16 12.53 2.27 8.19
CA LEU A 16 11.28 1.84 8.82
C LEU A 16 10.73 0.59 8.13
N GLY A 17 10.05 -0.22 8.92
CA GLY A 17 9.36 -1.40 8.43
C GLY A 17 8.11 -1.66 9.24
N LEU A 18 7.02 -1.94 8.53
CA LEU A 18 5.73 -2.36 9.05
C LEU A 18 5.32 -3.65 8.34
N GLY A 19 4.59 -4.50 9.02
CA GLY A 19 4.01 -5.69 8.41
C GLY A 19 2.84 -6.17 9.25
N ALA A 20 1.88 -6.81 8.58
CA ALA A 20 0.74 -7.46 9.20
C ALA A 20 0.44 -8.77 8.47
N ILE A 21 -0.04 -9.74 9.21
CA ILE A 21 -0.54 -11.01 8.71
C ILE A 21 -1.92 -11.18 9.32
N ASP A 22 -2.92 -11.24 8.44
CA ASP A 22 -4.32 -11.41 8.83
C ASP A 22 -4.81 -12.75 8.27
N ASP A 23 -5.38 -13.59 9.13
CA ASP A 23 -6.03 -14.85 8.77
C ASP A 23 -7.42 -14.86 9.40
N MET A 24 -8.43 -14.53 8.61
CA MET A 24 -9.82 -14.51 9.02
C MET A 24 -10.52 -15.78 8.54
N LYS A 25 -10.89 -16.63 9.47
CA LYS A 25 -11.71 -17.82 9.24
C LYS A 25 -13.13 -17.60 9.74
N LEU A 26 -14.08 -18.21 9.05
CA LEU A 26 -15.46 -18.20 9.48
C LEU A 26 -15.64 -19.17 10.66
N ASN A 27 -16.36 -18.72 11.69
CA ASN A 27 -16.87 -19.64 12.72
C ASN A 27 -18.13 -20.33 12.16
N THR A 28 -17.99 -21.59 11.80
CA THR A 28 -19.09 -22.41 11.25
C THR A 28 -19.96 -23.07 12.33
N GLU A 29 -19.53 -22.99 13.60
CA GLU A 29 -20.31 -23.47 14.75
C GLU A 29 -21.39 -22.42 15.10
N THR A 30 -22.49 -22.44 14.39
CA THR A 30 -23.62 -21.52 14.62
C THR A 30 -24.89 -22.31 14.81
N ASP A 31 -25.87 -21.69 15.52
CA ASP A 31 -27.19 -22.23 15.67
C ASP A 31 -27.84 -22.42 14.28
N PRO A 32 -28.24 -23.63 13.92
CA PRO A 32 -28.92 -23.90 12.64
C PRO A 32 -30.20 -23.10 12.43
N GLU A 33 -30.85 -22.64 13.52
CA GLU A 33 -32.07 -21.85 13.46
C GLU A 33 -31.80 -20.34 13.24
N ASP A 34 -30.54 -19.87 13.34
CA ASP A 34 -30.20 -18.49 13.08
C ASP A 34 -29.98 -18.26 11.57
N GLU A 35 -31.06 -18.02 10.85
CA GLU A 35 -31.03 -17.78 9.39
C GLU A 35 -30.10 -16.66 8.98
N SER A 36 -29.95 -15.60 9.80
CA SER A 36 -29.11 -14.46 9.48
C SER A 36 -27.63 -14.86 9.49
N LYS A 37 -27.21 -15.67 10.47
CA LYS A 37 -25.82 -16.16 10.53
C LYS A 37 -25.54 -17.17 9.43
N GLN A 38 -26.50 -18.06 9.15
CA GLN A 38 -26.39 -19.02 8.03
C GLN A 38 -26.24 -18.29 6.70
N TYR A 39 -27.01 -17.23 6.47
CA TYR A 39 -26.87 -16.40 5.29
C TYR A 39 -25.46 -15.79 5.18
N LEU A 40 -24.96 -15.18 6.26
CA LEU A 40 -23.61 -14.59 6.27
C LEU A 40 -22.52 -15.65 6.00
N LEU A 41 -22.63 -16.83 6.63
CA LEU A 41 -21.69 -17.93 6.41
C LEU A 41 -21.66 -18.41 4.96
N ASN A 42 -22.81 -18.37 4.28
CA ASN A 42 -22.89 -18.79 2.88
C ASN A 42 -22.26 -17.80 1.90
N TYR A 43 -22.13 -16.52 2.28
CA TYR A 43 -21.58 -15.48 1.38
C TYR A 43 -20.16 -15.07 1.70
N LEU A 44 -19.76 -15.06 2.97
CA LEU A 44 -18.44 -14.58 3.35
C LEU A 44 -17.34 -15.58 2.97
N PRO A 45 -16.25 -15.15 2.36
CA PRO A 45 -15.07 -15.98 2.11
C PRO A 45 -14.17 -16.06 3.36
N THR A 46 -13.32 -17.07 3.40
CA THR A 46 -12.12 -17.06 4.23
C THR A 46 -11.11 -16.11 3.61
N ILE A 47 -10.54 -15.20 4.39
CA ILE A 47 -9.62 -14.15 3.92
C ILE A 47 -8.27 -14.34 4.58
N LYS A 48 -7.21 -14.36 3.77
CA LYS A 48 -5.82 -14.29 4.23
C LYS A 48 -5.16 -13.12 3.56
N GLN A 49 -4.53 -12.27 4.37
CA GLN A 49 -3.83 -11.10 3.88
C GLN A 49 -2.45 -11.01 4.54
N ASN A 50 -1.43 -10.81 3.72
CA ASN A 50 -0.08 -10.52 4.17
C ASN A 50 0.33 -9.18 3.58
N THR A 51 0.79 -8.28 4.42
CA THR A 51 1.26 -6.97 3.98
C THR A 51 2.57 -6.60 4.64
N TYR A 52 3.42 -5.90 3.91
CA TYR A 52 4.57 -5.21 4.49
C TYR A 52 4.85 -3.91 3.75
N THR A 53 5.44 -2.97 4.46
CA THR A 53 6.02 -1.76 3.92
C THR A 53 7.42 -1.58 4.51
N LEU A 54 8.40 -1.43 3.63
CA LEU A 54 9.77 -1.11 3.98
C LEU A 54 10.12 0.25 3.37
N GLY A 55 10.78 1.10 4.13
CA GLY A 55 11.19 2.42 3.65
C GLY A 55 12.50 2.88 4.24
N ALA A 56 13.21 3.70 3.47
CA ALA A 56 14.42 4.39 3.88
C ALA A 56 14.31 5.87 3.53
N VAL A 57 14.71 6.73 4.45
CA VAL A 57 14.81 8.17 4.26
C VAL A 57 16.24 8.57 4.58
N TYR A 58 16.93 9.05 3.57
CA TYR A 58 18.27 9.62 3.73
C TYR A 58 18.20 11.12 3.62
N LYS A 59 18.87 11.82 4.55
CA LYS A 59 18.99 13.28 4.55
C LYS A 59 20.46 13.68 4.57
N HIS A 60 20.76 14.63 3.72
CA HIS A 60 22.05 15.31 3.67
C HIS A 60 21.83 16.80 3.94
N TYR A 61 22.55 17.32 4.94
CA TYR A 61 22.49 18.72 5.37
C TYR A 61 23.80 19.40 4.94
N SER A 62 23.69 20.47 4.18
CA SER A 62 24.85 21.23 3.70
C SER A 62 24.57 22.72 3.75
N GLY A 63 25.00 23.40 4.82
CA GLY A 63 24.72 24.80 5.04
C GLY A 63 23.21 25.08 5.07
N ASN A 64 22.72 25.87 4.12
CA ASN A 64 21.30 26.23 3.99
C ASN A 64 20.51 25.24 3.11
N HIS A 65 21.10 24.12 2.73
CA HIS A 65 20.47 23.12 1.87
C HIS A 65 20.20 21.83 2.64
N THR A 66 19.06 21.22 2.37
CA THR A 66 18.71 19.88 2.85
C THR A 66 18.26 19.05 1.67
N GLN A 67 19.00 17.99 1.37
CA GLN A 67 18.61 17.00 0.36
C GLN A 67 17.99 15.80 1.06
N THR A 68 16.85 15.36 0.56
CA THR A 68 16.13 14.20 1.08
C THR A 68 15.89 13.21 -0.05
N VAL A 69 16.29 11.96 0.18
CA VAL A 69 15.96 10.83 -0.69
C VAL A 69 15.08 9.89 0.10
N VAL A 70 13.94 9.55 -0.46
CA VAL A 70 13.02 8.55 0.10
C VAL A 70 12.91 7.39 -0.88
N LEU A 71 13.10 6.18 -0.39
CA LEU A 71 12.86 4.96 -1.12
C LEU A 71 11.94 4.08 -0.28
N SER A 72 10.87 3.59 -0.87
CA SER A 72 9.98 2.65 -0.18
C SER A 72 9.41 1.60 -1.12
N ARG A 73 9.06 0.46 -0.53
CA ARG A 73 8.35 -0.62 -1.16
C ARG A 73 7.25 -1.11 -0.24
N SER A 74 6.04 -1.16 -0.77
CA SER A 74 4.89 -1.82 -0.17
C SER A 74 4.53 -3.08 -0.95
N PHE A 75 4.10 -4.08 -0.25
CA PHE A 75 3.60 -5.33 -0.80
C PHE A 75 2.35 -5.75 -0.03
N MET A 76 1.33 -6.17 -0.74
CA MET A 76 0.15 -6.79 -0.20
C MET A 76 -0.21 -8.03 -1.03
N ASN A 77 -0.32 -9.17 -0.36
CA ASN A 77 -0.91 -10.37 -0.91
C ASN A 77 -2.27 -10.59 -0.26
N ASN A 78 -3.30 -10.78 -1.07
CA ASN A 78 -4.65 -11.05 -0.61
C ASN A 78 -5.16 -12.35 -1.24
N SER A 79 -5.77 -13.21 -0.41
CA SER A 79 -6.33 -14.49 -0.82
C SER A 79 -7.71 -14.67 -0.21
N ASN A 80 -8.74 -14.72 -1.06
CA ASN A 80 -10.13 -14.96 -0.66
C ASN A 80 -10.57 -16.31 -1.22
N ILE A 81 -11.00 -17.20 -0.36
CA ILE A 81 -11.42 -18.55 -0.74
C ILE A 81 -12.81 -18.80 -0.17
N LYS A 82 -13.69 -19.32 -1.01
CA LYS A 82 -15.05 -19.72 -0.61
C LYS A 82 -15.39 -21.07 -1.21
N TYR A 83 -15.90 -21.95 -0.36
CA TYR A 83 -16.49 -23.21 -0.75
C TYR A 83 -18.01 -23.14 -0.53
N ARG A 84 -18.76 -23.87 -1.34
CA ARG A 84 -20.21 -24.03 -1.16
C ARG A 84 -20.46 -24.73 0.18
N ASP A 85 -21.43 -24.24 0.94
CA ASP A 85 -21.80 -24.71 2.27
C ASP A 85 -20.60 -24.81 3.25
N ASN A 86 -19.51 -24.06 2.96
CA ASN A 86 -18.24 -24.11 3.68
C ASN A 86 -17.57 -25.50 3.70
N ASP A 87 -17.95 -26.39 2.77
CA ASP A 87 -17.39 -27.74 2.66
C ASP A 87 -16.10 -27.73 1.82
N GLU A 88 -14.96 -27.83 2.51
CA GLU A 88 -13.62 -27.87 1.93
C GLU A 88 -13.19 -29.29 1.51
N SER A 89 -14.04 -30.31 1.67
CA SER A 89 -13.67 -31.72 1.40
C SER A 89 -13.41 -32.02 -0.08
N SER A 90 -13.97 -31.21 -0.98
CA SER A 90 -13.81 -31.36 -2.42
C SER A 90 -13.55 -30.03 -3.12
N THR A 91 -12.65 -30.05 -4.11
CA THR A 91 -12.43 -28.91 -5.02
C THR A 91 -13.65 -28.58 -5.87
N ASP A 92 -14.59 -29.50 -6.03
CA ASP A 92 -15.84 -29.26 -6.75
C ASP A 92 -16.75 -28.29 -6.02
N ASN A 93 -16.59 -28.16 -4.71
CA ASN A 93 -17.30 -27.21 -3.87
C ASN A 93 -16.69 -25.78 -3.93
N LEU A 94 -15.54 -25.61 -4.57
CA LEU A 94 -14.89 -24.31 -4.68
C LEU A 94 -15.76 -23.37 -5.52
N THR A 95 -16.25 -22.28 -4.91
CA THR A 95 -17.07 -21.25 -5.56
C THR A 95 -16.26 -20.02 -5.92
N LEU A 96 -15.30 -19.63 -5.05
CA LEU A 96 -14.44 -18.47 -5.25
C LEU A 96 -13.01 -18.80 -4.81
N ARG A 97 -12.07 -18.46 -5.66
CA ARG A 97 -10.65 -18.34 -5.29
C ARG A 97 -10.10 -17.09 -5.98
N LEU A 98 -9.87 -16.06 -5.21
CA LEU A 98 -9.20 -14.85 -5.62
C LEU A 98 -7.83 -14.81 -4.96
N LYS A 99 -6.79 -14.57 -5.76
CA LYS A 99 -5.44 -14.26 -5.26
C LYS A 99 -4.94 -13.02 -5.97
N SER A 100 -4.54 -12.02 -5.20
CA SER A 100 -3.93 -10.81 -5.75
C SER A 100 -2.65 -10.44 -5.04
N ASP A 101 -1.73 -9.87 -5.80
CA ASP A 101 -0.51 -9.23 -5.31
C ASP A 101 -0.53 -7.78 -5.75
N GLU A 102 -0.27 -6.89 -4.81
CA GLU A 102 -0.09 -5.46 -5.03
C GLU A 102 1.30 -5.07 -4.56
N ILE A 103 2.06 -4.46 -5.45
CA ILE A 103 3.44 -4.04 -5.20
C ILE A 103 3.55 -2.59 -5.59
N GLU A 104 4.01 -1.74 -4.68
CA GLU A 104 4.33 -0.36 -4.98
C GLU A 104 5.78 -0.06 -4.59
N ASN A 105 6.51 0.55 -5.52
CA ASN A 105 7.85 1.08 -5.27
C ASN A 105 7.79 2.59 -5.48
N HIS A 106 8.29 3.33 -4.52
CA HIS A 106 8.28 4.77 -4.52
C HIS A 106 9.69 5.31 -4.31
N LEU A 107 10.10 6.24 -5.18
CA LEU A 107 11.30 7.04 -5.06
C LEU A 107 10.90 8.51 -5.05
N ARG A 108 11.38 9.26 -4.05
CA ARG A 108 11.27 10.71 -3.99
C ARG A 108 12.63 11.32 -3.73
N PHE A 109 12.96 12.34 -4.49
CA PHE A 109 14.07 13.24 -4.22
C PHE A 109 13.53 14.64 -3.97
N GLU A 110 14.09 15.31 -2.98
CA GLU A 110 13.74 16.68 -2.61
C GLU A 110 15.00 17.44 -2.22
N ASN A 111 15.16 18.65 -2.76
CA ASN A 111 16.14 19.60 -2.31
C ASN A 111 15.44 20.85 -1.78
N ARG A 112 15.65 21.14 -0.51
CA ARG A 112 15.17 22.33 0.18
C ARG A 112 16.34 23.29 0.39
N SER A 113 16.14 24.56 0.06
CA SER A 113 17.15 25.60 0.15
C SER A 113 16.58 26.84 0.81
N LEU A 114 17.27 27.33 1.84
CA LEU A 114 16.93 28.58 2.52
C LEU A 114 17.78 29.71 1.91
N VAL A 115 17.14 30.63 1.20
CA VAL A 115 17.81 31.75 0.51
C VAL A 115 17.20 33.07 1.00
N GLY A 116 17.88 33.71 1.95
CA GLY A 116 17.36 34.90 2.63
C GLY A 116 16.03 34.62 3.34
N LEU A 117 14.95 35.28 2.92
CA LEU A 117 13.59 35.10 3.47
C LEU A 117 12.78 34.04 2.73
N PHE A 118 13.38 33.34 1.76
CA PHE A 118 12.71 32.34 0.94
C PHE A 118 13.11 30.93 1.35
N ASP A 119 12.12 30.06 1.41
CA ASP A 119 12.24 28.60 1.58
C ASP A 119 11.84 27.94 0.26
N LEU A 120 12.83 27.50 -0.49
CA LEU A 120 12.64 26.91 -1.81
C LEU A 120 12.79 25.40 -1.72
N THR A 121 11.78 24.67 -2.18
CA THR A 121 11.84 23.22 -2.28
C THR A 121 11.55 22.78 -3.70
N ALA A 122 12.42 21.96 -4.27
CA ALA A 122 12.23 21.35 -5.58
C ALA A 122 12.53 19.86 -5.51
N GLY A 123 11.78 19.07 -6.27
CA GLY A 123 11.98 17.63 -6.25
C GLY A 123 11.21 16.90 -7.33
N PHE A 124 11.34 15.59 -7.30
CA PHE A 124 10.59 14.67 -8.16
C PHE A 124 10.14 13.43 -7.40
N ASN A 125 9.09 12.81 -7.89
CA ASN A 125 8.58 11.50 -7.45
C ASN A 125 8.56 10.55 -8.63
N VAL A 126 8.82 9.28 -8.34
CA VAL A 126 8.66 8.17 -9.27
C VAL A 126 7.97 7.04 -8.53
N ASP A 127 6.85 6.57 -9.08
CA ASP A 127 6.09 5.44 -8.58
C ASP A 127 6.05 4.33 -9.63
N TYR A 128 6.34 3.12 -9.21
CA TYR A 128 6.13 1.93 -10.02
C TYR A 128 5.29 0.93 -9.27
N ALA A 129 4.07 0.72 -9.74
CA ALA A 129 3.10 -0.20 -9.15
C ALA A 129 2.87 -1.41 -10.06
N VAL A 130 2.72 -2.58 -9.46
CA VAL A 130 2.35 -3.83 -10.14
C VAL A 130 1.16 -4.42 -9.41
N TYR A 131 0.11 -4.72 -10.17
CA TYR A 131 -1.06 -5.43 -9.70
C TYR A 131 -1.20 -6.74 -10.47
N ARG A 132 -1.25 -7.85 -9.75
CA ARG A 132 -1.52 -9.17 -10.28
C ARG A 132 -2.77 -9.74 -9.63
N ASN A 133 -3.64 -10.32 -10.44
CA ASN A 133 -4.85 -10.97 -9.96
C ASN A 133 -5.05 -12.30 -10.70
N ASN A 134 -5.49 -13.31 -9.95
CA ASN A 134 -5.93 -14.58 -10.47
C ASN A 134 -7.22 -14.98 -9.76
N THR A 135 -8.34 -14.86 -10.45
CA THR A 135 -9.67 -15.14 -9.92
C THR A 135 -10.27 -16.35 -10.62
N PHE A 136 -10.76 -17.27 -9.84
CA PHE A 136 -11.66 -18.32 -10.22
C PHE A 136 -12.99 -18.12 -9.49
N GLN A 137 -14.10 -18.17 -10.23
CA GLN A 137 -15.43 -18.10 -9.69
C GLN A 137 -16.33 -19.12 -10.38
N ARG A 138 -17.07 -19.90 -9.60
CA ARG A 138 -18.07 -20.83 -10.11
C ARG A 138 -19.44 -20.37 -9.63
N ALA A 139 -20.32 -20.10 -10.58
CA ALA A 139 -21.72 -19.82 -10.31
C ALA A 139 -22.54 -21.12 -10.46
N PHE A 140 -23.28 -21.46 -9.44
CA PHE A 140 -24.19 -22.59 -9.44
C PHE A 140 -25.57 -22.10 -9.91
N THR A 141 -25.77 -22.17 -11.22
CA THR A 141 -27.05 -21.94 -11.92
C THR A 141 -27.48 -23.28 -12.51
N ASP A 142 -28.61 -23.32 -13.22
CA ASP A 142 -29.09 -24.53 -13.92
C ASP A 142 -27.99 -25.16 -14.79
N ILE A 143 -27.13 -24.34 -15.35
CA ILE A 143 -25.89 -24.76 -16.03
C ILE A 143 -24.72 -24.12 -15.29
N PRO A 144 -23.90 -24.89 -14.53
CA PRO A 144 -22.77 -24.36 -13.80
C PRO A 144 -21.81 -23.60 -14.73
N LYS A 145 -21.51 -22.35 -14.38
CA LYS A 145 -20.62 -21.50 -15.18
C LYS A 145 -19.34 -21.19 -14.39
N GLU A 146 -18.20 -21.51 -14.99
CA GLU A 146 -16.90 -21.14 -14.46
C GLU A 146 -16.39 -19.86 -15.13
N ILE A 147 -15.93 -18.92 -14.33
CA ILE A 147 -15.28 -17.69 -14.76
C ILE A 147 -13.85 -17.74 -14.25
N ARG A 148 -12.90 -17.56 -15.15
CA ARG A 148 -11.47 -17.48 -14.83
C ARG A 148 -10.95 -16.16 -15.36
N TYR A 149 -10.39 -15.37 -14.50
CA TYR A 149 -9.87 -14.05 -14.82
C TYR A 149 -8.45 -13.89 -14.29
N LYS A 150 -7.54 -13.46 -15.15
CA LYS A 150 -6.16 -13.18 -14.79
C LYS A 150 -5.79 -11.80 -15.30
N THR A 151 -5.22 -10.99 -14.40
CA THR A 151 -4.73 -9.64 -14.71
C THR A 151 -3.27 -9.52 -14.26
N ASP A 152 -2.46 -8.86 -15.07
CA ASP A 152 -1.12 -8.42 -14.73
C ASP A 152 -0.97 -7.00 -15.30
N LEU A 153 -0.91 -6.00 -14.39
CA LEU A 153 -0.84 -4.59 -14.73
C LEU A 153 0.40 -3.98 -14.11
N GLY A 154 1.18 -3.28 -14.92
CA GLY A 154 2.26 -2.41 -14.47
C GLY A 154 1.88 -0.95 -14.69
N LEU A 155 2.05 -0.10 -13.69
CA LEU A 155 1.78 1.32 -13.76
C LEU A 155 3.02 2.09 -13.35
N PHE A 156 3.42 3.02 -14.21
CA PHE A 156 4.52 3.94 -13.93
C PHE A 156 3.99 5.36 -13.89
N LYS A 157 4.30 6.08 -12.81
CA LYS A 157 3.97 7.49 -12.65
C LYS A 157 5.23 8.25 -12.27
N TRP A 158 5.31 9.48 -12.69
CA TRP A 158 6.33 10.41 -12.23
C TRP A 158 5.77 11.82 -12.15
N GLY A 159 6.38 12.64 -11.34
CA GLY A 159 6.02 14.03 -11.21
C GLY A 159 7.20 14.84 -10.70
N ILE A 160 7.21 16.10 -11.05
CA ILE A 160 8.12 17.11 -10.50
C ILE A 160 7.31 18.11 -9.70
N PHE A 161 7.92 18.71 -8.71
CA PHE A 161 7.27 19.76 -7.93
C PHE A 161 8.29 20.83 -7.54
N VAL A 162 7.79 22.05 -7.40
CA VAL A 162 8.53 23.19 -6.86
C VAL A 162 7.61 23.93 -5.91
N THR A 163 8.11 24.24 -4.72
CA THR A 163 7.40 25.11 -3.77
C THR A 163 8.31 26.26 -3.32
N SER A 164 7.73 27.42 -3.13
CA SER A 164 8.40 28.59 -2.59
C SER A 164 7.61 29.14 -1.42
N GLY A 165 8.22 29.22 -0.26
CA GLY A 165 7.70 29.91 0.91
C GLY A 165 8.44 31.25 1.10
N TYR A 166 7.73 32.30 1.46
CA TYR A 166 8.28 33.58 1.88
C TYR A 166 7.80 33.87 3.30
N LYS A 167 8.71 34.37 4.14
CA LYS A 167 8.40 34.82 5.49
C LYS A 167 9.06 36.16 5.74
N SER A 168 8.31 37.18 6.13
CA SER A 168 8.85 38.50 6.42
C SER A 168 9.75 38.47 7.66
N ALA A 169 10.72 39.40 7.73
CA ALA A 169 11.71 39.43 8.80
C ALA A 169 11.08 39.69 10.20
N ASP A 170 9.90 40.30 10.26
CA ASP A 170 9.15 40.56 11.49
C ASP A 170 8.10 39.49 11.82
N ASP A 171 8.11 38.37 11.09
CA ASP A 171 7.21 37.21 11.23
C ASP A 171 5.70 37.52 11.07
N ARG A 172 5.35 38.73 10.58
CA ARG A 172 3.94 39.18 10.45
C ARG A 172 3.27 38.73 9.16
N PHE A 173 4.05 38.40 8.15
CA PHE A 173 3.53 37.97 6.86
C PHE A 173 4.25 36.74 6.38
N SER A 174 3.48 35.74 5.91
CA SER A 174 3.99 34.58 5.22
C SER A 174 3.12 34.26 4.01
N ALA A 175 3.75 33.81 2.93
CA ALA A 175 3.08 33.35 1.72
C ALA A 175 3.78 32.10 1.19
N SER A 176 3.01 31.19 0.59
CA SER A 176 3.56 30.01 -0.08
C SER A 176 2.90 29.79 -1.43
N PHE A 177 3.69 29.34 -2.38
CA PHE A 177 3.26 28.99 -3.72
C PHE A 177 3.84 27.64 -4.08
N GLY A 178 3.07 26.78 -4.77
CA GLY A 178 3.49 25.46 -5.21
C GLY A 178 2.95 25.13 -6.59
N PHE A 179 3.76 24.37 -7.32
CA PHE A 179 3.43 23.82 -8.63
C PHE A 179 3.83 22.35 -8.68
#